data_203264149fe9b04b7fb6979ef61d5fde
#
_entry.id   203264149fe9b04b7fb6979ef61d5fde
#
_cell.length_a   1.000
_cell.length_b   1.000
_cell.length_c   1.000
_cell.angle_alpha   90.00
_cell.angle_beta   90.00
_cell.angle_gamma   90.00
#
_symmetry.space_group_name_H-M   'P 1'
#
loop_
_entity.id
_entity.type
_entity.pdbx_description
1 polymer ?
#
loop_
_entity_poly.entity_id
_entity_poly.type
_entity_poly.pdbx_seq_one_letter_code
_entity_poly.pdbx_strand_id
1 'polypeptide(L)'
;MEKIMADLKKGALVAVVDGEHLKLFKNTGDAGSLKLTEQPTGDVSTDNMGSGGRHQSSSANPSDSQQDEDAFAAGVAEILNKKLMGGSIDELVIIAAPRTLGELRKHYHKTLSAKLVGEVSKDLTGHSVADIEKAVNAA
;
A
#
# COMPACT_ATOMS: atom_id res chain seq x y z
N MET A 1 20.73 11.08 -4.10
CA MET A 1 20.47 10.59 -4.99
C MET A 1 19.16 10.29 -5.16
N GLU A 2 18.55 10.49 -6.04
CA GLU A 2 17.31 10.24 -6.19
C GLU A 2 16.97 8.98 -6.61
N LYS A 3 15.96 8.41 -6.23
CA LYS A 3 15.52 7.22 -6.58
C LYS A 3 14.77 7.36 -7.79
N ILE A 4 14.96 6.64 -8.75
CA ILE A 4 14.24 6.70 -9.97
C ILE A 4 13.26 5.59 -10.05
N MET A 5 12.03 5.84 -9.68
CA MET A 5 11.07 4.78 -9.66
C MET A 5 10.63 4.31 -11.01
N ALA A 6 10.91 5.08 -12.06
CA ALA A 6 10.61 4.61 -13.40
C ALA A 6 11.44 3.38 -13.74
N ASP A 7 12.48 3.14 -12.99
CA ASP A 7 13.33 1.99 -13.27
C ASP A 7 12.92 0.77 -12.46
N LEU A 8 11.70 0.69 -12.01
CA LEU A 8 11.25 -0.48 -11.30
C LEU A 8 11.42 -1.73 -12.15
N LYS A 9 11.90 -2.77 -11.55
CA LYS A 9 12.10 -4.02 -12.28
C LYS A 9 10.79 -4.67 -12.62
N LYS A 10 10.82 -5.53 -13.60
CA LYS A 10 9.66 -6.32 -13.93
C LYS A 10 9.30 -7.13 -12.69
N GLY A 11 8.07 -7.17 -12.36
CA GLY A 11 7.61 -7.87 -11.16
C GLY A 11 7.51 -7.01 -9.91
N ALA A 12 7.96 -5.76 -9.98
CA ALA A 12 7.84 -4.87 -8.83
C ALA A 12 6.37 -4.66 -8.49
N LEU A 13 6.07 -4.51 -7.22
CA LEU A 13 4.70 -4.33 -6.76
C LEU A 13 4.45 -2.87 -6.42
N VAL A 14 3.31 -2.35 -6.80
CA VAL A 14 2.90 -0.99 -6.45
C VAL A 14 1.59 -1.10 -5.68
N ALA A 15 1.55 -0.59 -4.47
CA ALA A 15 0.36 -0.62 -3.65
C ALA A 15 -0.22 0.78 -3.56
N VAL A 16 -1.49 0.93 -3.87
CA VAL A 16 -2.17 2.23 -3.78
C VAL A 16 -3.22 2.08 -2.69
N VAL A 17 -3.11 2.87 -1.63
CA VAL A 17 -3.89 2.67 -0.42
C VAL A 17 -4.54 3.95 0.07
N ASP A 18 -5.76 3.84 0.58
CA ASP A 18 -6.33 4.96 1.32
C ASP A 18 -6.94 4.36 2.59
N GLY A 19 -7.79 5.07 3.28
CA GLY A 19 -8.35 4.60 4.53
C GLY A 19 -9.32 3.44 4.39
N GLU A 20 -9.76 3.18 3.19
CA GLU A 20 -10.75 2.16 2.94
C GLU A 20 -10.47 1.25 1.78
N HIS A 21 -9.51 1.57 0.95
CA HIS A 21 -9.29 0.83 -0.30
C HIS A 21 -7.83 0.46 -0.50
N LEU A 22 -7.62 -0.68 -1.09
CA LEU A 22 -6.29 -1.14 -1.48
C LEU A 22 -6.34 -1.61 -2.92
N LYS A 23 -5.41 -1.14 -3.73
CA LYS A 23 -5.25 -1.67 -5.07
C LYS A 23 -3.79 -2.07 -5.23
N LEU A 24 -3.57 -3.19 -5.86
CA LEU A 24 -2.22 -3.67 -6.10
C LEU A 24 -1.98 -3.78 -7.60
N PHE A 25 -0.79 -3.37 -7.99
CA PHE A 25 -0.40 -3.46 -9.39
C PHE A 25 0.98 -4.07 -9.48
N LYS A 26 1.25 -4.76 -10.56
CA LYS A 26 2.55 -5.35 -10.77
C LYS A 26 3.14 -4.77 -12.04
N ASN A 27 4.42 -4.47 -12.04
CA ASN A 27 5.06 -3.98 -13.25
C ASN A 27 5.29 -5.16 -14.18
N THR A 28 4.51 -5.23 -15.25
CA THR A 28 4.65 -6.28 -16.23
C THR A 28 5.48 -5.82 -17.41
N GLY A 29 5.97 -4.57 -17.38
CA GLY A 29 6.89 -4.08 -18.37
C GLY A 29 8.34 -4.33 -17.92
N ASP A 30 9.25 -3.55 -18.44
CA ASP A 30 10.65 -3.68 -18.04
C ASP A 30 11.09 -2.49 -17.23
N ALA A 31 12.31 -2.49 -16.75
CA ALA A 31 12.84 -1.41 -15.97
C ALA A 31 12.80 -0.16 -16.84
N GLY A 32 12.79 0.32 -17.62
CA GLY A 32 12.67 1.55 -18.34
C GLY A 32 11.34 1.71 -19.04
N SER A 33 10.42 0.76 -18.83
CA SER A 33 9.18 0.80 -19.55
C SER A 33 8.09 0.31 -18.64
N LEU A 34 7.68 1.15 -17.72
CA LEU A 34 6.71 0.80 -16.69
C LEU A 34 5.34 0.48 -17.28
N LYS A 35 4.80 -0.66 -16.92
CA LYS A 35 3.46 -1.00 -17.31
C LYS A 35 2.81 -1.69 -16.13
N LEU A 36 1.89 -1.02 -15.46
CA LEU A 36 1.25 -1.55 -14.28
C LEU A 36 0.00 -2.33 -14.64
N THR A 37 -0.10 -3.53 -14.11
CA THR A 37 -1.25 -4.39 -14.33
C THR A 37 -1.86 -4.71 -12.98
N GLU A 38 -3.14 -4.49 -12.84
CA GLU A 38 -3.82 -4.68 -11.56
C GLU A 38 -3.78 -6.13 -11.13
N GLN A 39 -3.57 -6.35 -9.82
CA GLN A 39 -3.49 -7.68 -9.25
C GLN A 39 -4.59 -7.85 -8.21
N PRO A 40 -5.05 -9.05 -7.97
CA PRO A 40 -6.05 -9.27 -6.93
C PRO A 40 -5.45 -8.97 -5.57
N THR A 41 -6.24 -8.38 -4.70
CA THR A 41 -5.76 -8.04 -3.37
C THR A 41 -6.29 -8.98 -2.29
N GLY A 42 -7.37 -9.66 -2.55
CA GLY A 42 -8.03 -10.41 -1.50
C GLY A 42 -8.68 -9.45 -0.52
N ASP A 43 -9.22 -9.97 0.53
CA ASP A 43 -9.87 -9.15 1.51
C ASP A 43 -8.88 -8.67 2.54
N VAL A 44 -8.94 -7.42 2.89
CA VAL A 44 -8.10 -6.87 3.93
C VAL A 44 -8.71 -7.21 5.28
N SER A 45 -7.95 -7.89 6.11
CA SER A 45 -8.46 -8.28 7.41
C SER A 45 -8.23 -7.18 8.44
N THR A 46 -9.25 -6.81 9.14
CA THR A 46 -9.12 -5.86 10.23
C THR A 46 -9.39 -6.54 11.57
N ASP A 47 -9.54 -7.84 11.56
CA ASP A 47 -9.86 -8.56 12.76
C ASP A 47 -8.86 -8.39 13.85
N ASN A 48 -7.62 -8.33 13.53
CA ASN A 48 -6.64 -8.23 14.54
C ASN A 48 -6.78 -7.01 15.32
N MET A 49 -7.31 -6.00 14.73
CA MET A 49 -7.34 -4.82 15.40
C MET A 49 -8.55 -4.62 16.11
N GLY A 50 -9.56 -4.84 15.60
CA GLY A 50 -10.70 -4.46 16.21
C GLY A 50 -11.42 -5.39 16.91
N SER A 51 -10.87 -6.48 17.10
CA SER A 51 -11.62 -7.47 17.60
C SER A 51 -12.46 -7.06 18.64
N GLY A 52 -12.08 -6.52 19.54
CA GLY A 52 -12.94 -6.36 20.56
C GLY A 52 -13.76 -5.23 20.42
N GLY A 53 -13.29 -4.35 19.88
CA GLY A 53 -13.99 -3.23 19.97
C GLY A 53 -15.01 -2.97 19.13
N ARG A 54 -15.11 -3.72 18.29
CA ARG A 54 -15.87 -3.38 17.43
C ARG A 54 -17.09 -3.04 17.78
N HIS A 55 -17.62 -3.28 18.35
CA HIS A 55 -18.86 -2.99 18.41
C HIS A 55 -19.22 -2.09 19.35
N GLN A 56 -18.73 -1.63 19.86
CA GLN A 56 -19.14 -0.87 20.72
C GLN A 56 -19.30 0.26 20.42
N SER A 57 -19.47 0.54 19.99
CA SER A 57 -19.62 1.46 19.61
C SER A 57 -19.84 2.58 19.88
N SER A 58 -19.75 2.83 20.25
CA SER A 58 -19.81 3.76 20.54
C SER A 58 -19.91 4.77 20.06
N SER A 59 -20.13 4.75 19.65
CA SER A 59 -20.56 5.55 19.16
C SER A 59 -20.28 6.80 19.02
N ALA A 60 -20.50 7.45 19.04
CA ALA A 60 -20.30 8.71 18.90
C ALA A 60 -18.96 9.17 19.08
N ASN A 61 -18.08 8.41 19.21
CA ASN A 61 -16.75 8.80 19.38
C ASN A 61 -16.18 9.20 18.04
N PRO A 62 -15.78 10.41 17.83
CA PRO A 62 -15.28 10.82 16.53
C PRO A 62 -14.06 10.06 16.09
N SER A 63 -13.39 9.39 16.97
CA SER A 63 -12.23 8.68 16.56
C SER A 63 -12.55 7.31 16.03
N ASP A 64 -13.82 6.91 15.98
CA ASP A 64 -14.14 5.62 15.42
C ASP A 64 -13.71 5.48 13.99
N SER A 65 -13.93 6.47 13.16
CA SER A 65 -13.54 6.34 11.77
C SER A 65 -12.02 6.34 11.65
N GLN A 66 -11.35 7.04 12.55
CA GLN A 66 -9.91 7.02 12.56
C GLN A 66 -9.41 5.62 12.93
N GLN A 67 -10.04 5.00 13.90
CA GLN A 67 -9.65 3.66 14.29
C GLN A 67 -9.90 2.66 13.17
N ASP A 68 -10.98 2.84 12.42
CA ASP A 68 -11.26 1.98 11.30
C ASP A 68 -10.21 2.12 10.22
N GLU A 69 -9.78 3.34 9.96
CA GLU A 69 -8.75 3.57 8.96
C GLU A 69 -7.42 3.01 9.42
N ASP A 70 -7.13 3.12 10.70
CA ASP A 70 -5.88 2.59 11.23
C ASP A 70 -5.89 1.06 11.18
N ALA A 71 -7.04 0.45 11.46
CA ALA A 71 -7.15 -0.99 11.37
C ALA A 71 -7.00 -1.47 9.93
N PHE A 72 -7.57 -0.71 9.00
CA PHE A 72 -7.44 -1.04 7.60
C PHE A 72 -5.97 -0.94 7.17
N ALA A 73 -5.29 0.09 7.58
CA ALA A 73 -3.87 0.26 7.24
C ALA A 73 -3.04 -0.88 7.82
N ALA A 74 -3.33 -1.30 9.03
CA ALA A 74 -2.61 -2.42 9.63
C ALA A 74 -2.85 -3.70 8.83
N GLY A 75 -4.09 -3.91 8.38
CA GLY A 75 -4.41 -5.09 7.56
C GLY A 75 -3.72 -5.07 6.22
N VAL A 76 -3.64 -3.89 5.61
CA VAL A 76 -2.93 -3.73 4.35
C VAL A 76 -1.45 -4.05 4.54
N ALA A 77 -0.86 -3.51 5.60
CA ALA A 77 0.56 -3.76 5.85
C ALA A 77 0.82 -5.24 6.02
N GLU A 78 -0.11 -5.95 6.67
CA GLU A 78 0.06 -7.37 6.84
C GLU A 78 0.03 -8.12 5.52
N ILE A 79 -0.86 -7.74 4.61
CA ILE A 79 -0.90 -8.34 3.28
C ILE A 79 0.41 -8.10 2.57
N LEU A 80 0.92 -6.87 2.63
CA LEU A 80 2.16 -6.54 1.95
C LEU A 80 3.35 -7.26 2.57
N ASN A 81 3.39 -7.33 3.90
CA ASN A 81 4.47 -8.04 4.58
C ASN A 81 4.50 -9.50 4.13
N LYS A 82 3.35 -10.14 4.05
CA LYS A 82 3.30 -11.52 3.62
C LYS A 82 3.77 -11.70 2.19
N LYS A 83 3.36 -10.81 1.32
CA LYS A 83 3.77 -10.91 -0.07
C LYS A 83 5.27 -10.75 -0.24
N LEU A 84 5.85 -9.84 0.51
CA LEU A 84 7.28 -9.60 0.40
C LEU A 84 8.08 -10.72 1.05
N MET A 85 7.55 -11.30 2.11
CA MET A 85 8.21 -12.40 2.78
C MET A 85 8.18 -13.66 1.92
N GLY A 86 7.28 -13.74 0.98
CA GLY A 86 7.22 -14.90 0.09
C GLY A 86 8.38 -15.00 -0.88
N GLY A 87 9.12 -13.94 -1.05
CA GLY A 87 10.35 -13.99 -1.84
C GLY A 87 10.20 -13.78 -3.33
N SER A 88 9.01 -13.69 -3.84
CA SER A 88 8.83 -13.50 -5.28
C SER A 88 8.80 -12.05 -5.70
N ILE A 89 8.75 -11.12 -4.75
CA ILE A 89 8.72 -9.70 -5.05
C ILE A 89 9.95 -9.07 -4.44
N ASP A 90 10.71 -8.35 -5.24
CA ASP A 90 11.92 -7.72 -4.77
C ASP A 90 11.86 -6.23 -4.63
N GLU A 91 10.87 -5.59 -5.21
CA GLU A 91 10.73 -4.14 -5.12
C GLU A 91 9.30 -3.78 -4.84
N LEU A 92 9.08 -2.81 -3.97
CA LEU A 92 7.76 -2.36 -3.60
C LEU A 92 7.72 -0.84 -3.59
N VAL A 93 6.65 -0.27 -4.14
CA VAL A 93 6.38 1.16 -4.02
C VAL A 93 5.01 1.26 -3.34
N ILE A 94 4.89 2.15 -2.38
CA ILE A 94 3.61 2.38 -1.71
C ILE A 94 3.16 3.81 -2.00
N ILE A 95 1.92 3.94 -2.44
CA ILE A 95 1.32 5.25 -2.72
C ILE A 95 0.13 5.39 -1.77
N ALA A 96 0.18 6.37 -0.90
CA ALA A 96 -0.88 6.58 0.07
C ALA A 96 -0.85 8.02 0.53
N ALA A 97 -1.99 8.53 0.96
CA ALA A 97 -2.04 9.87 1.52
C ALA A 97 -1.15 9.92 2.76
N PRO A 98 -0.68 11.09 3.14
CA PRO A 98 0.30 11.21 4.22
C PRO A 98 -0.11 10.53 5.52
N ARG A 99 -1.36 10.66 5.89
CA ARG A 99 -1.82 10.08 7.12
C ARG A 99 -1.81 8.57 7.06
N THR A 100 -2.30 8.02 5.97
CA THR A 100 -2.34 6.57 5.78
C THR A 100 -0.92 6.03 5.72
N LEU A 101 -0.04 6.73 5.04
CA LEU A 101 1.34 6.31 4.92
C LEU A 101 2.00 6.26 6.30
N GLY A 102 1.73 7.25 7.13
CA GLY A 102 2.26 7.27 8.49
C GLY A 102 1.80 6.08 9.30
N GLU A 103 0.55 5.68 9.11
CA GLU A 103 0.04 4.54 9.85
C GLU A 103 0.63 3.23 9.32
N LEU A 104 0.76 3.10 8.00
CA LEU A 104 1.34 1.91 7.41
C LEU A 104 2.76 1.67 7.92
N ARG A 105 3.53 2.74 8.05
CA ARG A 105 4.93 2.62 8.46
C ARG A 105 5.09 1.98 9.82
N LYS A 106 4.09 2.06 10.67
CA LYS A 106 4.17 1.47 12.00
C LYS A 106 4.15 -0.05 11.96
N HIS A 107 3.76 -0.61 10.84
CA HIS A 107 3.56 -2.05 10.73
C HIS A 107 4.49 -2.76 9.76
N TYR A 108 5.47 -2.06 9.22
CA TYR A 108 6.38 -2.68 8.25
C TYR A 108 7.31 -3.68 8.94
N HIS A 109 7.44 -4.86 8.36
CA HIS A 109 8.44 -5.82 8.82
C HIS A 109 9.76 -5.48 8.14
N LYS A 110 10.84 -6.04 8.64
CA LYS A 110 12.15 -5.78 8.09
C LYS A 110 12.24 -6.15 6.63
N THR A 111 11.66 -7.26 6.23
CA THR A 111 11.71 -7.71 4.85
C THR A 111 11.05 -6.69 3.93
N LEU A 112 9.92 -6.16 4.35
CA LEU A 112 9.23 -5.17 3.54
C LEU A 112 10.09 -3.92 3.45
N SER A 113 10.59 -3.44 4.57
CA SER A 113 11.40 -2.22 4.57
C SER A 113 12.61 -2.35 3.67
N ALA A 114 13.21 -3.53 3.63
CA ALA A 114 14.39 -3.74 2.81
C ALA A 114 14.07 -3.69 1.32
N LYS A 115 12.84 -3.99 0.96
CA LYS A 115 12.45 -4.04 -0.46
C LYS A 115 11.64 -2.81 -0.88
N LEU A 116 11.37 -1.90 0.03
CA LEU A 116 10.61 -0.71 -0.27
C LEU A 116 11.53 0.28 -0.98
N VAL A 117 11.27 0.54 -2.24
CA VAL A 117 12.12 1.43 -3.02
C VAL A 117 11.58 2.84 -3.11
N GLY A 118 10.35 3.04 -2.72
CA GLY A 118 9.83 4.40 -2.71
C GLY A 118 8.45 4.49 -2.13
N GLU A 119 8.10 5.68 -1.68
CA GLU A 119 6.78 6.00 -1.17
C GLU A 119 6.32 7.27 -1.83
N VAL A 120 5.08 7.32 -2.29
CA VAL A 120 4.52 8.52 -2.88
C VAL A 120 3.38 8.96 -1.97
N SER A 121 3.48 10.17 -1.45
CA SER A 121 2.51 10.67 -0.49
C SER A 121 1.37 11.35 -1.20
N LYS A 122 0.50 10.58 -1.82
CA LYS A 122 -0.64 11.08 -2.56
C LYS A 122 -1.77 10.06 -2.50
N ASP A 123 -3.00 10.55 -2.55
CA ASP A 123 -4.15 9.67 -2.58
C ASP A 123 -4.53 9.44 -4.04
N LEU A 124 -4.21 8.27 -4.57
CA LEU A 124 -4.50 7.96 -5.96
C LEU A 124 -5.44 6.78 -6.13
N THR A 125 -6.16 6.39 -5.07
CA THR A 125 -7.01 5.21 -5.16
C THR A 125 -8.14 5.33 -6.17
N GLY A 126 -8.60 6.51 -6.45
CA GLY A 126 -9.65 6.68 -7.44
C GLY A 126 -9.13 7.02 -8.82
N HIS A 127 -7.83 6.98 -9.01
CA HIS A 127 -7.25 7.40 -10.28
C HIS A 127 -7.04 6.23 -11.22
N SER A 128 -6.87 6.53 -12.49
CA SER A 128 -6.66 5.50 -13.49
C SER A 128 -5.27 4.91 -13.37
N VAL A 129 -5.06 3.77 -13.98
CA VAL A 129 -3.74 3.15 -14.01
C VAL A 129 -2.75 4.08 -14.66
N ALA A 130 -3.16 4.80 -15.71
CA ALA A 130 -2.26 5.73 -16.39
C ALA A 130 -1.80 6.83 -15.44
N ASP A 131 -2.70 7.33 -14.60
CA ASP A 131 -2.33 8.35 -13.64
C ASP A 131 -1.37 7.81 -12.60
N ILE A 132 -1.57 6.57 -12.18
CA ILE A 132 -0.71 5.95 -11.21
C ILE A 132 0.68 5.74 -11.81
N GLU A 133 0.75 5.29 -13.05
CA GLU A 133 2.02 5.12 -13.73
C GLU A 133 2.76 6.44 -13.83
N LYS A 134 2.01 7.49 -14.13
CA LYS A 134 2.61 8.79 -14.25
C LYS A 134 3.19 9.25 -12.92
N ALA A 135 2.49 8.99 -11.82
CA ALA A 135 2.97 9.40 -10.51
C ALA A 135 4.23 8.64 -10.14
N VAL A 136 4.29 7.36 -10.47
CA VAL A 136 5.46 6.55 -10.18
C VAL A 136 6.65 7.04 -11.02
N ASN A 137 6.41 7.33 -12.28
CA ASN A 137 7.49 7.81 -13.13
C ASN A 137 8.01 9.18 -12.70
N ALA A 138 7.17 9.99 -12.11
CA ALA A 138 7.57 11.32 -11.69
C ALA A 138 8.23 11.36 -10.32
N ALA A 139 8.19 10.29 -9.60
CA ALA A 139 8.68 10.28 -8.23
C ALA A 139 10.20 10.22 -8.11
#